data_9be146eb82ba61d7913a888d4b17bc69
#
_entry.id   9be146eb82ba61d7913a888d4b17bc69
#
_cell.length_a   1.000
_cell.length_b   1.000
_cell.length_c   1.000
_cell.angle_alpha   90.00
_cell.angle_beta   90.00
_cell.angle_gamma   90.00
#
_symmetry.space_group_name_H-M   'P 1'
#
loop_
_entity.id
_entity.type
_entity.pdbx_description
1 polymer ?
#
loop_
_entity_poly.entity_id
_entity_poly.type
_entity_poly.pdbx_seq_one_letter_code
_entity_poly.pdbx_strand_id
1 'polypeptide(L)'
;MTIYVAHSPYDQKARKCLDVVTDLQKRFPEHTFVCNVLAFWHLYADTPGEKLYNIETDLLMVCDKMYLTTQPIGILRKEVEYARKIGLEVVDLAQEYRAV
;
A
#
# COMPACT_ATOMS: atom_id res chain seq x y z
N MET A 1 -4.33 -13.96 -6.85
CA MET A 1 -3.33 -13.53 -5.84
C MET A 1 -3.90 -12.45 -4.94
N THR A 2 -3.39 -12.36 -3.73
CA THR A 2 -3.67 -11.25 -2.83
C THR A 2 -2.55 -10.23 -2.94
N ILE A 3 -2.91 -9.00 -3.33
CA ILE A 3 -1.96 -7.91 -3.61
C ILE A 3 -2.10 -6.85 -2.53
N TYR A 4 -0.98 -6.52 -1.89
CA TYR A 4 -0.92 -5.42 -0.93
C TYR A 4 -0.69 -4.12 -1.69
N VAL A 5 -1.65 -3.20 -1.60
CA VAL A 5 -1.52 -1.88 -2.21
C VAL A 5 -0.92 -0.92 -1.19
N ALA A 6 0.32 -0.54 -1.42
CA ALA A 6 1.04 0.38 -0.55
C ALA A 6 0.82 1.82 -1.04
N HIS A 7 0.04 2.57 -0.30
CA HIS A 7 -0.36 3.93 -0.66
C HIS A 7 -0.12 4.87 0.52
N SER A 8 0.41 6.06 0.27
CA SER A 8 0.63 7.06 1.31
C SER A 8 -0.64 7.89 1.52
N PRO A 9 -1.15 7.99 2.76
CA PRO A 9 -2.31 8.86 3.03
C PRO A 9 -1.96 10.35 2.97
N TYR A 10 -0.67 10.69 2.94
CA TYR A 10 -0.19 12.07 3.02
C TYR A 10 0.34 12.62 1.69
N ASP A 11 0.38 11.81 0.63
CA ASP A 11 0.87 12.26 -0.67
C ASP A 11 -0.26 12.98 -1.42
N GLN A 12 -0.23 14.31 -1.37
CA GLN A 12 -1.23 15.14 -2.03
C GLN A 12 -1.15 15.11 -3.57
N LYS A 13 -0.02 14.63 -4.11
CA LYS A 13 0.16 14.49 -5.56
C LYS A 13 -0.36 13.16 -6.09
N ALA A 14 -0.73 12.27 -5.21
CA ALA A 14 -1.27 10.97 -5.58
C ALA A 14 -2.79 11.03 -5.72
N ARG A 15 -3.33 10.16 -6.56
CA ARG A 15 -4.77 9.92 -6.62
C ARG A 15 -5.22 9.31 -5.29
N LYS A 16 -6.49 9.50 -4.94
CA LYS A 16 -7.05 8.95 -3.71
C LYS A 16 -6.99 7.43 -3.73
N CYS A 17 -6.65 6.83 -2.59
CA CYS A 17 -6.46 5.38 -2.49
C CYS A 17 -7.69 4.58 -2.93
N LEU A 18 -8.90 5.05 -2.64
CA LEU A 18 -10.12 4.36 -3.07
C LEU A 18 -10.23 4.30 -4.60
N ASP A 19 -9.90 5.39 -5.28
CA ASP A 19 -9.92 5.44 -6.74
C ASP A 19 -8.86 4.51 -7.34
N VAL A 20 -7.68 4.49 -6.73
CA VAL A 20 -6.57 3.62 -7.15
C VAL A 20 -6.94 2.15 -7.03
N VAL A 21 -7.47 1.76 -5.88
CA VAL A 21 -7.87 0.35 -5.65
C VAL A 21 -9.00 -0.04 -6.58
N THR A 22 -9.97 0.85 -6.80
CA THR A 22 -11.08 0.61 -7.74
C THR A 22 -10.55 0.38 -9.16
N ASP A 23 -9.60 1.20 -9.60
CA ASP A 23 -8.98 1.05 -10.92
C ASP A 23 -8.20 -0.27 -11.03
N LEU A 24 -7.40 -0.60 -10.02
CA LEU A 24 -6.65 -1.86 -9.99
C LEU A 24 -7.57 -3.06 -10.05
N GLN A 25 -8.68 -3.03 -9.32
CA GLN A 25 -9.64 -4.14 -9.31
C GLN A 25 -10.30 -4.33 -10.69
N LYS A 26 -10.55 -3.24 -11.42
CA LYS A 26 -11.06 -3.30 -12.79
C LYS A 26 -10.02 -3.83 -13.77
N ARG A 27 -8.76 -3.43 -13.61
CA ARG A 27 -7.66 -3.86 -14.49
C ARG A 27 -7.29 -5.33 -14.27
N PHE A 28 -7.38 -5.80 -13.04
CA PHE A 28 -6.96 -7.15 -12.64
C PHE A 28 -8.05 -7.83 -11.81
N PRO A 29 -9.19 -8.19 -12.43
CA PRO A 29 -10.34 -8.71 -11.69
C PRO A 29 -10.10 -10.05 -11.00
N GLU A 30 -9.07 -10.78 -11.41
CA GLU A 30 -8.68 -12.06 -10.82
C GLU A 30 -7.92 -11.92 -9.50
N HIS A 31 -7.42 -10.72 -9.17
CA HIS A 31 -6.69 -10.49 -7.94
C HIS A 31 -7.57 -9.90 -6.84
N THR A 32 -7.18 -10.18 -5.58
CA THR A 32 -7.75 -9.53 -4.41
C THR A 32 -6.79 -8.43 -3.95
N PHE A 33 -7.29 -7.20 -3.85
CA PHE A 33 -6.49 -6.05 -3.43
C PHE A 33 -6.83 -5.65 -2.00
N VAL A 34 -5.80 -5.51 -1.17
CA VAL A 34 -5.90 -4.97 0.18
C VAL A 34 -4.99 -3.75 0.27
N CYS A 35 -5.52 -2.64 0.77
CA CYS A 35 -4.77 -1.38 0.82
C CYS A 35 -4.55 -0.98 2.27
N ASN A 36 -3.31 -0.60 2.61
CA ASN A 36 -2.95 -0.17 3.95
C ASN A 36 -3.83 0.99 4.45
N VAL A 37 -4.04 2.00 3.61
CA VAL A 37 -4.84 3.17 3.99
C VAL A 37 -6.28 2.79 4.28
N LEU A 38 -6.90 1.99 3.42
CA LEU A 38 -8.31 1.61 3.59
C LEU A 38 -8.51 0.63 4.74
N ALA A 39 -7.57 -0.29 4.94
CA ALA A 39 -7.65 -1.29 6.00
C ALA A 39 -7.44 -0.69 7.40
N PHE A 40 -6.56 0.32 7.52
CA PHE A 40 -6.11 0.82 8.82
C PHE A 40 -6.36 2.32 9.01
N TRP A 41 -7.24 2.91 8.23
CA TRP A 41 -7.57 4.35 8.32
C TRP A 41 -7.91 4.79 9.74
N HIS A 42 -8.66 3.97 10.46
CA HIS A 42 -9.08 4.25 11.82
C HIS A 42 -7.94 4.30 12.84
N LEU A 43 -6.74 3.85 12.45
CA LEU A 43 -5.58 3.82 13.33
C LEU A 43 -4.63 5.00 13.12
N TYR A 44 -4.71 5.70 11.99
CA TYR A 44 -3.68 6.69 11.62
C TYR A 44 -3.60 7.89 12.57
N ALA A 45 -4.71 8.29 13.18
CA ALA A 45 -4.73 9.49 14.03
C ALA A 45 -4.03 9.26 15.38
N ASP A 46 -4.18 8.07 15.97
CA ASP A 46 -3.84 7.84 17.37
C ASP A 46 -2.79 6.74 17.59
N THR A 47 -2.39 6.05 16.54
CA THR A 47 -1.46 4.92 16.69
C THR A 47 -0.02 5.40 16.41
N PRO A 48 0.92 5.14 17.34
CA PRO A 48 2.34 5.44 17.08
C PRO A 48 2.84 4.73 15.82
N GLY A 49 3.74 5.39 15.09
CA GLY A 49 4.23 4.90 13.80
C GLY A 49 4.83 3.50 13.87
N GLU A 50 5.58 3.19 14.92
CA GLU A 50 6.18 1.87 15.09
C GLU A 50 5.12 0.77 15.24
N LYS A 51 4.08 1.04 16.02
CA LYS A 51 2.97 0.10 16.21
C LYS A 51 2.17 -0.07 14.93
N LEU A 52 1.93 1.03 14.23
CA LEU A 52 1.24 1.00 12.92
C LEU A 52 2.03 0.17 11.91
N TYR A 53 3.34 0.35 11.86
CA TYR A 53 4.22 -0.45 11.01
C TYR A 53 4.08 -1.94 11.31
N ASN A 54 4.06 -2.34 12.58
CA ASN A 54 3.91 -3.74 12.96
C ASN A 54 2.55 -4.31 12.52
N ILE A 55 1.47 -3.54 12.66
CA ILE A 55 0.13 -3.95 12.22
C ILE A 55 0.08 -4.11 10.71
N GLU A 56 0.63 -3.15 9.98
CA GLU A 56 0.62 -3.18 8.51
C GLU A 56 1.49 -4.31 7.95
N THR A 57 2.62 -4.61 8.56
CA THR A 57 3.47 -5.72 8.15
C THR A 57 2.84 -7.08 8.43
N ASP A 58 2.00 -7.21 9.45
CA ASP A 58 1.23 -8.43 9.67
C ASP A 58 0.30 -8.73 8.50
N LEU A 59 -0.34 -7.70 7.93
CA LEU A 59 -1.15 -7.86 6.72
C LEU A 59 -0.28 -8.17 5.51
N LEU A 60 0.83 -7.46 5.37
CA LEU A 60 1.75 -7.63 4.25
C LEU A 60 2.29 -9.06 4.14
N MET A 61 2.55 -9.70 5.28
CA MET A 61 3.07 -11.06 5.33
C MET A 61 2.16 -12.10 4.69
N VAL A 62 0.87 -11.86 4.62
CA VAL A 62 -0.09 -12.80 4.03
C VAL A 62 -0.41 -12.49 2.58
N CYS A 63 0.22 -11.46 2.02
CA CYS A 63 0.04 -11.09 0.62
C CYS A 63 1.09 -11.75 -0.28
N ASP A 64 0.77 -11.86 -1.57
CA ASP A 64 1.65 -12.48 -2.56
C ASP A 64 2.58 -11.48 -3.24
N LYS A 65 2.14 -10.23 -3.39
CA LYS A 65 2.90 -9.13 -4.01
C LYS A 65 2.55 -7.81 -3.36
N MET A 66 3.40 -6.81 -3.60
CA MET A 66 3.12 -5.42 -3.25
C MET A 66 3.05 -4.58 -4.52
N TYR A 67 1.97 -3.80 -4.67
CA TYR A 67 1.88 -2.72 -5.65
C TYR A 67 2.07 -1.39 -4.93
N LEU A 68 3.14 -0.68 -5.28
CA LEU A 68 3.45 0.63 -4.72
C LEU A 68 2.80 1.70 -5.60
N THR A 69 1.87 2.45 -5.06
CA THR A 69 1.04 3.40 -5.82
C THR A 69 1.31 4.87 -5.50
N THR A 70 2.22 5.14 -4.57
CA THR A 70 2.73 6.47 -4.26
C THR A 70 4.22 6.42 -3.98
N GLN A 71 4.85 7.59 -3.83
CA GLN A 71 6.23 7.66 -3.38
C GLN A 71 6.36 7.05 -1.97
N PRO A 72 7.35 6.20 -1.72
CA PRO A 72 7.54 5.59 -0.41
C PRO A 72 8.19 6.58 0.56
N ILE A 73 7.36 7.18 1.42
CA ILE A 73 7.79 8.19 2.40
C ILE A 73 7.50 7.66 3.81
N GLY A 74 8.43 7.89 4.74
CA GLY A 74 8.23 7.53 6.15
C GLY A 74 8.06 6.04 6.36
N ILE A 75 6.96 5.66 7.03
CA ILE A 75 6.64 4.27 7.34
C ILE A 75 6.50 3.43 6.08
N LEU A 76 5.95 4.01 5.02
CA LEU A 76 5.77 3.30 3.75
C LEU A 76 7.11 2.84 3.16
N ARG A 77 8.17 3.63 3.32
CA ARG A 77 9.52 3.23 2.92
C ARG A 77 9.98 1.97 3.67
N LYS A 78 9.71 1.92 4.97
CA LYS A 78 10.04 0.74 5.79
C LYS A 78 9.26 -0.49 5.37
N GLU A 79 8.00 -0.32 4.99
CA GLU A 79 7.17 -1.42 4.49
C GLU A 79 7.69 -1.96 3.16
N VAL A 80 8.13 -1.08 2.25
CA VAL A 80 8.73 -1.50 0.98
C VAL A 80 10.03 -2.26 1.22
N GLU A 81 10.88 -1.78 2.11
CA GLU A 81 12.11 -2.47 2.48
C GLU A 81 11.82 -3.86 3.07
N TYR A 82 10.82 -3.95 3.94
CA TYR A 82 10.39 -5.21 4.54
C TYR A 82 9.86 -6.18 3.48
N ALA A 83 9.03 -5.72 2.56
CA ALA A 83 8.50 -6.54 1.47
C ALA A 83 9.63 -7.16 0.65
N ARG A 84 10.63 -6.37 0.30
CA ARG A 84 11.81 -6.85 -0.44
C ARG A 84 12.62 -7.85 0.38
N LYS A 85 12.78 -7.59 1.67
CA LYS A 85 13.53 -8.46 2.58
C LYS A 85 12.91 -9.85 2.69
N ILE A 86 11.58 -9.95 2.72
CA ILE A 86 10.88 -11.23 2.79
C ILE A 86 10.65 -11.87 1.41
N GLY A 87 11.17 -11.26 0.35
CA GLY A 87 11.13 -11.83 -1.00
C GLY A 87 9.87 -11.55 -1.80
N LEU A 88 9.05 -10.59 -1.39
CA LEU A 88 7.88 -10.19 -2.18
C LEU A 88 8.33 -9.37 -3.40
N GLU A 89 7.68 -9.61 -4.54
CA GLU A 89 7.83 -8.74 -5.69
C GLU A 89 7.14 -7.40 -5.42
N VAL A 90 7.87 -6.31 -5.59
CA VAL A 90 7.34 -4.95 -5.47
C VAL A 90 7.22 -4.36 -6.85
N VAL A 91 5.99 -4.08 -7.27
CA VAL A 91 5.69 -3.46 -8.56
C VAL A 91 5.43 -1.97 -8.31
N ASP A 92 6.26 -1.12 -8.89
CA ASP A 92 6.15 0.33 -8.72
C ASP A 92 5.21 0.93 -9.77
N LEU A 93 4.05 1.35 -9.34
CA LEU A 93 3.02 2.00 -10.15
C LEU A 93 2.81 3.47 -9.76
N ALA A 94 3.72 4.05 -8.97
CA ALA A 94 3.53 5.40 -8.43
C ALA A 94 3.32 6.45 -9.52
N GLN A 95 4.00 6.34 -10.65
CA GLN A 95 3.85 7.30 -11.75
C GLN A 95 2.47 7.23 -12.41
N GLU A 96 1.88 6.05 -12.48
CA GLU A 96 0.56 5.87 -13.11
C GLU A 96 -0.57 6.50 -12.30
N TYR A 97 -0.39 6.61 -10.99
CA TYR A 97 -1.42 7.08 -10.07
C TYR A 97 -1.15 8.47 -9.50
N ARG A 98 -0.34 9.25 -10.16
CA ARG A 98 -0.18 10.66 -9.80
C ARG A 98 -1.43 11.44 -10.24
N ALA A 99 -1.86 12.36 -9.38
CA ALA A 99 -2.91 13.31 -9.74
C ALA A 99 -2.42 14.24 -10.85
N VAL A 100 -3.32 14.54 -11.76
CA VAL A 100 -3.04 15.43 -12.89
C VAL A 100 -3.30 16.88 -12.51
#